data_2512a506ccd86caa858f0902f29eb925
#
_entry.id   2512a506ccd86caa858f0902f29eb925
#
_cell.length_a   1.000
_cell.length_b   1.000
_cell.length_c   1.000
_cell.angle_alpha   90.00
_cell.angle_beta   90.00
_cell.angle_gamma   90.00
#
_symmetry.space_group_name_H-M   'P 1'
#
loop_
_entity.id
_entity.type
_entity.pdbx_description
1 polymer ?
#
loop_
_entity_poly.entity_id
_entity_poly.type
_entity_poly.pdbx_seq_one_letter_code
_entity_poly.pdbx_strand_id
1 'polypeptide(L)'
;MLVRIIAILLFDLAAFIACAQSLDQQLVGRWQAEGFPTMGIIFRADHTYMGRSDRYVSTGSWRVDGNRLTTVSSSPSSGEEGIDTCRVAIRGDRLFLGLHETIKNSHGRQIGKAEQWMQGLTYKRVR
;
A
#
# COMPACT_ATOMS: atom_id res chain seq x y z
N MET A 1 33.61 19.87 -28.65
CA MET A 1 32.20 19.55 -29.00
C MET A 1 31.73 18.22 -28.46
N LEU A 2 32.49 17.15 -28.59
CA LEU A 2 32.13 15.81 -28.09
C LEU A 2 31.90 15.75 -26.55
N VAL A 3 32.72 16.45 -25.78
CA VAL A 3 32.62 16.48 -24.30
C VAL A 3 31.32 17.12 -23.79
N ARG A 4 30.78 18.11 -24.50
CA ARG A 4 29.50 18.76 -24.14
C ARG A 4 28.29 17.90 -24.42
N ILE A 5 28.32 17.09 -25.46
CA ILE A 5 27.23 16.17 -25.81
C ILE A 5 27.16 15.01 -24.82
N ILE A 6 28.32 14.49 -24.39
CA ILE A 6 28.41 13.41 -23.39
C ILE A 6 27.90 13.89 -22.02
N ALA A 7 28.16 15.13 -21.63
CA ALA A 7 27.70 15.69 -20.36
C ALA A 7 26.19 15.85 -20.33
N ILE A 8 25.54 16.23 -21.43
CA ILE A 8 24.09 16.38 -21.54
C ILE A 8 23.38 15.00 -21.46
N LEU A 9 23.92 14.00 -22.14
CA LEU A 9 23.40 12.63 -22.12
C LEU A 9 23.48 11.99 -20.73
N LEU A 10 24.57 12.25 -20.00
CA LEU A 10 24.74 11.74 -18.63
C LEU A 10 23.79 12.43 -17.63
N PHE A 11 23.47 13.70 -17.86
CA PHE A 11 22.54 14.43 -17.00
C PHE A 11 21.10 13.95 -17.17
N ASP A 12 20.70 13.67 -18.41
CA ASP A 12 19.35 13.12 -18.69
C ASP A 12 19.19 11.71 -18.14
N LEU A 13 20.22 10.88 -18.17
CA LEU A 13 20.20 9.54 -17.62
C LEU A 13 20.07 9.55 -16.09
N ALA A 14 20.76 10.47 -15.42
CA ALA A 14 20.68 10.64 -13.97
C ALA A 14 19.29 11.12 -13.52
N ALA A 15 18.67 12.04 -14.28
CA ALA A 15 17.32 12.51 -14.01
C ALA A 15 16.27 11.40 -14.17
N PHE A 16 16.45 10.50 -15.14
CA PHE A 16 15.56 9.36 -15.35
C PHE A 16 15.64 8.33 -14.22
N ILE A 17 16.83 8.06 -13.68
CA ILE A 17 17.03 7.15 -12.54
C ILE A 17 16.43 7.73 -11.26
N ALA A 18 16.50 9.05 -11.06
CA ALA A 18 15.95 9.72 -9.86
C ALA A 18 14.42 9.68 -9.78
N CYS A 19 13.68 9.47 -10.89
CA CYS A 19 12.23 9.41 -10.94
C CYS A 19 11.65 8.01 -10.75
N ALA A 20 12.47 6.95 -10.74
CA ALA A 20 12.02 5.56 -10.67
C ALA A 20 11.96 5.07 -9.22
N GLN A 21 10.96 5.55 -8.45
CA GLN A 21 10.66 4.98 -7.13
C GLN A 21 9.90 3.66 -7.28
N SER A 22 10.28 2.65 -6.49
CA SER A 22 9.52 1.39 -6.40
C SER A 22 8.14 1.63 -5.81
N LEU A 23 7.18 0.75 -6.12
CA LEU A 23 5.84 0.80 -5.53
C LEU A 23 5.92 0.71 -4.00
N ASP A 24 6.82 -0.08 -3.47
CA ASP A 24 7.13 -0.23 -2.06
C ASP A 24 7.45 1.13 -1.41
N GLN A 25 8.36 1.90 -2.01
CA GLN A 25 8.73 3.23 -1.53
C GLN A 25 7.59 4.25 -1.67
N GLN A 26 6.83 4.19 -2.76
CA GLN A 26 5.70 5.09 -3.00
C GLN A 26 4.55 4.87 -2.02
N LEU A 27 4.38 3.63 -1.55
CA LEU A 27 3.30 3.28 -0.62
C LEU A 27 3.52 3.86 0.77
N VAL A 28 4.77 4.04 1.20
CA VAL A 28 5.10 4.61 2.50
C VAL A 28 4.48 5.99 2.68
N GLY A 29 3.72 6.18 3.76
CA GLY A 29 3.07 7.42 4.08
C GLY A 29 1.70 7.23 4.70
N ARG A 30 0.97 8.33 4.78
CA ARG A 30 -0.39 8.38 5.34
C ARG A 30 -1.38 8.57 4.22
N TRP A 31 -2.43 7.78 4.26
CA TRP A 31 -3.47 7.75 3.24
C TRP A 31 -4.85 7.85 3.87
N GLN A 32 -5.68 8.72 3.31
CA GLN A 32 -7.06 8.97 3.74
C GLN A 32 -8.03 8.46 2.68
N ALA A 33 -9.00 7.64 3.05
CA ALA A 33 -10.02 7.18 2.13
C ALA A 33 -10.90 8.35 1.63
N GLU A 34 -11.10 8.43 0.32
CA GLU A 34 -11.98 9.42 -0.28
C GLU A 34 -13.45 9.07 0.04
N GLY A 35 -14.19 10.05 0.56
CA GLY A 35 -15.58 9.87 0.97
C GLY A 35 -15.79 9.20 2.33
N PHE A 36 -14.73 8.80 3.01
CA PHE A 36 -14.79 8.15 4.33
C PHE A 36 -13.76 8.79 5.28
N PRO A 37 -14.11 9.91 5.93
CA PRO A 37 -13.15 10.69 6.71
C PRO A 37 -12.58 9.97 7.92
N THR A 38 -13.23 8.90 8.38
CA THR A 38 -12.76 8.09 9.52
C THR A 38 -11.88 6.90 9.10
N MET A 39 -11.74 6.66 7.79
CA MET A 39 -10.93 5.57 7.26
C MET A 39 -9.60 6.07 6.74
N GLY A 40 -8.53 5.46 7.20
CA GLY A 40 -7.19 5.79 6.74
C GLY A 40 -6.21 4.66 7.00
N ILE A 41 -5.07 4.74 6.32
CA ILE A 41 -3.99 3.76 6.46
C ILE A 41 -2.66 4.50 6.54
N ILE A 42 -1.80 4.02 7.42
CA ILE A 42 -0.40 4.47 7.51
C ILE A 42 0.48 3.27 7.18
N PHE A 43 1.28 3.40 6.12
CA PHE A 43 2.33 2.44 5.79
C PHE A 43 3.68 3.02 6.18
N ARG A 44 4.43 2.31 7.00
CA ARG A 44 5.74 2.75 7.47
C ARG A 44 6.87 2.07 6.70
N ALA A 45 8.02 2.73 6.65
CA ALA A 45 9.20 2.23 5.95
C ALA A 45 9.76 0.93 6.54
N ASP A 46 9.47 0.63 7.79
CA ASP A 46 9.83 -0.62 8.47
C ASP A 46 8.89 -1.79 8.15
N HIS A 47 7.99 -1.61 7.16
CA HIS A 47 6.97 -2.59 6.74
C HIS A 47 5.91 -2.89 7.79
N THR A 48 5.70 -2.00 8.75
CA THR A 48 4.53 -2.02 9.63
C THR A 48 3.44 -1.09 9.09
N TYR A 49 2.19 -1.38 9.42
CA TYR A 49 1.07 -0.53 9.05
C TYR A 49 0.08 -0.37 10.20
N MET A 50 -0.71 0.68 10.10
CA MET A 50 -1.88 0.89 10.93
C MET A 50 -3.05 1.32 10.04
N GLY A 51 -4.13 0.55 10.08
CA GLY A 51 -5.39 0.89 9.45
C GLY A 51 -6.41 1.35 10.47
N ARG A 52 -7.21 2.32 10.09
CA ARG A 52 -8.31 2.84 10.92
C ARG A 52 -9.59 2.85 10.11
N SER A 53 -10.68 2.38 10.70
CA SER A 53 -12.03 2.56 10.21
C SER A 53 -12.97 2.77 11.41
N ASP A 54 -13.67 3.91 11.46
CA ASP A 54 -14.58 4.28 12.55
C ASP A 54 -14.04 3.94 13.95
N ARG A 55 -14.40 2.76 14.45
CA ARG A 55 -14.07 2.28 15.80
C ARG A 55 -12.95 1.25 15.82
N TYR A 56 -12.53 0.79 14.66
CA TYR A 56 -11.56 -0.29 14.55
C TYR A 56 -10.18 0.23 14.16
N VAL A 57 -9.18 -0.27 14.85
CA VAL A 57 -7.76 -0.06 14.52
C VAL A 57 -7.16 -1.43 14.26
N SER A 58 -6.53 -1.56 13.10
CA SER A 58 -5.79 -2.75 12.71
C SER A 58 -4.31 -2.41 12.59
N THR A 59 -3.46 -3.23 13.14
CA THR A 59 -2.00 -3.07 13.04
C THR A 59 -1.37 -4.37 12.59
N GLY A 60 -0.22 -4.28 11.97
CA GLY A 60 0.51 -5.44 11.51
C GLY A 60 1.66 -5.09 10.60
N SER A 61 1.97 -6.01 9.71
CA SER A 61 3.02 -5.86 8.70
C SER A 61 2.45 -5.85 7.29
N TRP A 62 3.22 -5.29 6.36
CA TRP A 62 2.85 -5.23 4.96
C TRP A 62 4.04 -5.54 4.07
N ARG A 63 3.75 -6.05 2.88
CA ARG A 63 4.72 -6.23 1.80
C ARG A 63 4.04 -6.06 0.45
N VAL A 64 4.81 -5.64 -0.53
CA VAL A 64 4.38 -5.56 -1.93
C VAL A 64 5.20 -6.55 -2.75
N ASP A 65 4.51 -7.30 -3.58
CA ASP A 65 5.11 -8.22 -4.54
C ASP A 65 4.45 -7.96 -5.91
N GLY A 66 5.21 -7.36 -6.82
CA GLY A 66 4.65 -6.84 -8.06
C GLY A 66 3.62 -5.74 -7.79
N ASN A 67 2.36 -5.98 -8.16
CA ASN A 67 1.23 -5.10 -7.88
C ASN A 67 0.29 -5.63 -6.78
N ARG A 68 0.76 -6.59 -5.99
CA ARG A 68 -0.01 -7.20 -4.89
C ARG A 68 0.51 -6.70 -3.56
N LEU A 69 -0.41 -6.19 -2.77
CA LEU A 69 -0.18 -5.82 -1.38
C LEU A 69 -0.69 -6.94 -0.48
N THR A 70 0.17 -7.45 0.36
CA THR A 70 -0.21 -8.40 1.42
C THR A 70 -0.05 -7.73 2.77
N THR A 71 -1.09 -7.75 3.57
CA THR A 71 -1.07 -7.29 4.96
C THR A 71 -1.32 -8.46 5.90
N VAL A 72 -0.56 -8.48 6.99
CA VAL A 72 -0.74 -9.44 8.07
C VAL A 72 -1.08 -8.67 9.32
N SER A 73 -2.29 -8.84 9.82
CA SER A 73 -2.79 -8.17 11.02
C SER A 73 -2.96 -9.13 12.18
N SER A 74 -2.74 -8.64 13.38
CA SER A 74 -3.02 -9.36 14.61
C SER A 74 -4.25 -8.77 15.28
N SER A 75 -5.20 -9.62 15.67
CA SER A 75 -6.32 -9.19 16.50
C SER A 75 -5.88 -9.12 17.96
N PRO A 76 -6.01 -7.96 18.63
CA PRO A 76 -5.64 -7.83 20.04
C PRO A 76 -6.46 -8.74 20.96
N SER A 77 -7.69 -9.10 20.57
CA SER A 77 -8.61 -9.85 21.39
C SER A 77 -8.47 -11.36 21.26
N SER A 78 -8.09 -11.86 20.09
CA SER A 78 -8.04 -13.31 19.82
C SER A 78 -6.63 -13.87 19.61
N GLY A 79 -5.65 -12.99 19.36
CA GLY A 79 -4.29 -13.39 18.97
C GLY A 79 -4.22 -14.01 17.57
N GLU A 80 -5.32 -14.08 16.84
CA GLU A 80 -5.35 -14.61 15.48
C GLU A 80 -4.76 -13.61 14.49
N GLU A 81 -3.94 -14.10 13.58
CA GLU A 81 -3.42 -13.33 12.45
C GLU A 81 -4.37 -13.43 11.26
N GLY A 82 -4.72 -12.28 10.70
CA GLY A 82 -5.43 -12.19 9.42
C GLY A 82 -4.44 -11.88 8.31
N ILE A 83 -4.50 -12.61 7.22
CA ILE A 83 -3.72 -12.36 6.01
C ILE A 83 -4.66 -11.86 4.92
N ASP A 84 -4.39 -10.67 4.41
CA ASP A 84 -5.19 -10.02 3.40
C ASP A 84 -4.31 -9.68 2.19
N THR A 85 -4.77 -10.03 1.00
CA THR A 85 -4.06 -9.75 -0.24
C THR A 85 -4.97 -9.00 -1.20
N CYS A 86 -4.49 -7.87 -1.69
CA CYS A 86 -5.21 -7.05 -2.67
C CYS A 86 -4.26 -6.51 -3.74
N ARG A 87 -4.82 -6.03 -4.83
CA ARG A 87 -4.05 -5.30 -5.84
C ARG A 87 -3.87 -3.86 -5.41
N VAL A 88 -2.73 -3.29 -5.76
CA VAL A 88 -2.37 -1.93 -5.41
C VAL A 88 -1.86 -1.17 -6.63
N ALA A 89 -2.29 0.07 -6.78
CA ALA A 89 -1.77 1.00 -7.76
C ALA A 89 -1.68 2.39 -7.14
N ILE A 90 -0.64 3.14 -7.50
CA ILE A 90 -0.44 4.53 -7.07
C ILE A 90 -0.29 5.39 -8.30
N ARG A 91 -1.03 6.49 -8.34
CA ARG A 91 -0.92 7.53 -9.36
C ARG A 91 -0.84 8.89 -8.67
N GLY A 92 0.38 9.46 -8.59
CA GLY A 92 0.59 10.71 -7.87
C GLY A 92 0.20 10.61 -6.39
N ASP A 93 -0.76 11.42 -5.97
CA ASP A 93 -1.25 11.46 -4.58
C ASP A 93 -2.40 10.48 -4.30
N ARG A 94 -2.73 9.60 -5.24
CA ARG A 94 -3.84 8.65 -5.11
C ARG A 94 -3.36 7.22 -5.04
N LEU A 95 -3.92 6.50 -4.09
CA LEU A 95 -3.74 5.07 -3.89
C LEU A 95 -5.05 4.36 -4.21
N PHE A 96 -4.96 3.34 -5.06
CA PHE A 96 -6.07 2.46 -5.40
C PHE A 96 -5.80 1.09 -4.80
N LEU A 97 -6.69 0.67 -3.91
CA LEU A 97 -6.71 -0.69 -3.40
C LEU A 97 -7.84 -1.44 -4.09
N GLY A 98 -7.47 -2.48 -4.81
CA GLY A 98 -8.42 -3.33 -5.51
C GLY A 98 -9.11 -4.30 -4.55
N LEU A 99 -9.87 -5.21 -5.14
CA LEU A 99 -10.53 -6.28 -4.42
C LEU A 99 -9.55 -7.08 -3.57
N HIS A 100 -9.90 -7.29 -2.32
CA HIS A 100 -9.25 -8.27 -1.48
C HIS A 100 -9.48 -9.65 -2.10
N GLU A 101 -8.42 -10.35 -2.48
CA GLU A 101 -8.55 -11.64 -3.14
C GLU A 101 -8.90 -12.73 -2.13
N THR A 102 -8.27 -12.70 -0.97
CA THR A 102 -8.52 -13.67 0.10
C THR A 102 -8.18 -13.09 1.47
N ILE A 103 -9.00 -13.44 2.45
CA ILE A 103 -8.69 -13.24 3.86
C ILE A 103 -8.51 -14.61 4.49
N LYS A 104 -7.33 -14.89 5.00
CA LYS A 104 -6.98 -16.16 5.63
C LYS A 104 -6.58 -15.93 7.08
N ASN A 105 -6.83 -16.93 7.92
CA ASN A 105 -6.27 -16.96 9.27
C ASN A 105 -4.81 -17.45 9.27
N SER A 106 -4.17 -17.45 10.44
CA SER A 106 -2.79 -17.90 10.62
C SER A 106 -2.55 -19.38 10.23
N HIS A 107 -3.61 -20.18 10.15
CA HIS A 107 -3.56 -21.59 9.72
C HIS A 107 -3.79 -21.76 8.21
N GLY A 108 -3.86 -20.67 7.46
CA GLY A 108 -4.12 -20.71 6.01
C GLY A 108 -5.57 -20.98 5.63
N ARG A 109 -6.49 -21.07 6.60
CA ARG A 109 -7.91 -21.26 6.36
C ARG A 109 -8.55 -19.96 5.90
N GLN A 110 -9.26 -19.99 4.78
CA GLN A 110 -10.03 -18.86 4.31
C GLN A 110 -11.19 -18.57 5.27
N ILE A 111 -11.19 -17.38 5.89
CA ILE A 111 -12.20 -16.95 6.87
C ILE A 111 -13.12 -15.88 6.33
N GLY A 112 -12.86 -15.36 5.15
CA GLY A 112 -13.71 -14.36 4.50
C GLY A 112 -13.45 -14.29 3.01
N LYS A 113 -14.50 -13.94 2.26
CA LYS A 113 -14.37 -13.41 0.90
C LYS A 113 -14.27 -11.90 0.99
N ALA A 114 -13.58 -11.28 0.03
CA ALA A 114 -13.61 -9.85 -0.12
C ALA A 114 -15.07 -9.39 -0.15
N GLU A 115 -15.45 -8.63 0.85
CA GLU A 115 -16.78 -8.07 0.88
C GLU A 115 -16.91 -7.02 -0.22
N GLN A 116 -18.00 -7.07 -0.96
CA GLN A 116 -18.23 -6.20 -2.13
C GLN A 116 -18.13 -4.70 -1.80
N TRP A 117 -18.36 -4.31 -0.57
CA TRP A 117 -18.29 -2.92 -0.13
C TRP A 117 -16.85 -2.36 -0.04
N MET A 118 -15.84 -3.23 0.01
CA MET A 118 -14.42 -2.80 -0.03
C MET A 118 -13.85 -2.73 -1.45
N GLN A 119 -14.68 -2.95 -2.47
CA GLN A 119 -14.26 -2.86 -3.86
C GLN A 119 -13.98 -1.42 -4.26
N GLY A 120 -12.76 -1.14 -4.66
CA GLY A 120 -12.41 0.11 -5.30
C GLY A 120 -12.34 1.32 -4.39
N LEU A 121 -11.85 1.17 -3.17
CA LEU A 121 -11.54 2.32 -2.32
C LEU A 121 -10.33 3.06 -2.87
N THR A 122 -10.52 4.35 -3.07
CA THR A 122 -9.47 5.29 -3.44
C THR A 122 -9.06 6.09 -2.22
N TYR A 123 -7.76 6.17 -2.01
CA TYR A 123 -7.17 6.94 -0.91
C TYR A 123 -6.38 8.11 -1.47
N LYS A 124 -6.36 9.18 -0.74
CA LYS A 124 -5.55 10.36 -1.04
C LYS A 124 -4.41 10.46 -0.02
N ARG A 125 -3.22 10.83 -0.49
CA ARG A 125 -2.08 11.06 0.38
C ARG A 125 -2.35 12.26 1.29
N VAL A 126 -2.10 12.08 2.57
CA VAL A 126 -2.13 13.14 3.59
C VAL A 126 -0.72 13.68 3.76
N ARG A 127 -0.58 14.98 3.64
CA ARG A 127 0.68 15.69 3.87
C ARG A 127 0.83 16.14 5.32
#